data_582ace9da6a490288c69b9ce59efaea5
#
_entry.id   582ace9da6a490288c69b9ce59efaea5
#
_cell.length_a   1.000
_cell.length_b   1.000
_cell.length_c   1.000
_cell.angle_alpha   90.00
_cell.angle_beta   90.00
_cell.angle_gamma   90.00
#
_symmetry.space_group_name_H-M   'P 1'
#
loop_
_entity.id
_entity.type
_entity.pdbx_description
1 polymer ?
#
loop_
_entity_poly.entity_id
_entity_poly.type
_entity_poly.pdbx_seq_one_letter_code
_entity_poly.pdbx_strand_id
1 'polypeptide(L)'
;MSPRLALVCAAILMAVAVALGAFGAHALKARLAADDRVVWQTAVNYHAWHALGLFGVGVLMTQFPHSRGLARTALLFVTGIALFCGSLYALALGAPHAVGLATPVGGAAFIAGWLMLACTGRSLQVAPRSDAR
;
A
#
# COMPACT_ATOMS: atom_id res chain seq x y z
N MET A 1 14.59 -1.58 -1.44
CA MET A 1 14.16 -1.01 -0.14
C MET A 1 14.75 -1.85 0.97
N SER A 2 15.24 -1.26 2.07
CA SER A 2 15.69 -2.01 3.26
C SER A 2 14.51 -2.41 4.14
N PRO A 3 14.65 -3.46 4.99
CA PRO A 3 13.59 -3.88 5.92
C PRO A 3 13.11 -2.74 6.82
N ARG A 4 14.06 -1.99 7.41
CA ARG A 4 13.76 -0.85 8.26
C ARG A 4 12.94 0.22 7.53
N LEU A 5 13.33 0.54 6.30
CA LEU A 5 12.61 1.54 5.50
C LEU A 5 11.20 1.07 5.15
N ALA A 6 11.02 -0.22 4.82
CA ALA A 6 9.71 -0.78 4.54
C ALA A 6 8.77 -0.67 5.75
N LEU A 7 9.24 -1.00 6.96
CA LEU A 7 8.47 -0.89 8.19
C LEU A 7 8.10 0.55 8.54
N VAL A 8 9.06 1.48 8.43
CA VAL A 8 8.82 2.91 8.69
C VAL A 8 7.82 3.47 7.68
N CYS A 9 7.99 3.19 6.38
CA CYS A 9 7.04 3.63 5.36
C CYS A 9 5.65 3.05 5.61
N ALA A 10 5.54 1.77 5.94
CA ALA A 10 4.26 1.12 6.24
C ALA A 10 3.54 1.81 7.42
N ALA A 11 4.26 2.08 8.50
CA ALA A 11 3.70 2.74 9.68
C ALA A 11 3.22 4.16 9.36
N ILE A 12 4.01 4.94 8.63
CA ILE A 12 3.64 6.31 8.21
C ILE A 12 2.43 6.27 7.28
N LEU A 13 2.44 5.40 6.26
CA LEU A 13 1.34 5.27 5.31
C LEU A 13 0.05 4.84 6.03
N MET A 14 0.13 3.92 6.99
CA MET A 14 -1.04 3.53 7.78
C MET A 14 -1.56 4.69 8.64
N ALA A 15 -0.68 5.45 9.31
CA ALA A 15 -1.08 6.62 10.07
C ALA A 15 -1.78 7.67 9.18
N VAL A 16 -1.26 7.88 7.96
CA VAL A 16 -1.87 8.77 6.95
C VAL A 16 -3.24 8.23 6.51
N ALA A 17 -3.37 6.92 6.26
CA ALA A 17 -4.66 6.33 5.89
C ALA A 17 -5.72 6.53 6.97
N VAL A 18 -5.37 6.36 8.25
CA VAL A 18 -6.26 6.61 9.39
C VAL A 18 -6.66 8.08 9.45
N ALA A 19 -5.71 9.00 9.30
CA ALA A 19 -5.99 10.44 9.29
C ALA A 19 -6.91 10.83 8.14
N LEU A 20 -6.67 10.33 6.92
CA LEU A 20 -7.50 10.59 5.74
C LEU A 20 -8.91 9.97 5.87
N GLY A 21 -9.01 8.81 6.51
CA GLY A 21 -10.30 8.19 6.84
C GLY A 21 -11.12 9.05 7.79
N ALA A 22 -10.51 9.52 8.89
CA ALA A 22 -11.15 10.43 9.84
C ALA A 22 -11.52 11.77 9.17
N PHE A 23 -10.64 12.33 8.36
CA PHE A 23 -10.88 13.56 7.62
C PHE A 23 -12.07 13.42 6.66
N GLY A 24 -12.14 12.31 5.93
CA GLY A 24 -13.26 11.99 5.03
C GLY A 24 -14.59 11.88 5.77
N ALA A 25 -14.60 11.19 6.92
CA ALA A 25 -15.79 10.96 7.71
C ALA A 25 -16.35 12.24 8.37
N HIS A 26 -15.50 13.19 8.70
CA HIS A 26 -15.88 14.40 9.43
C HIS A 26 -15.85 15.66 8.57
N ALA A 27 -14.68 16.09 8.11
CA ALA A 27 -14.52 17.38 7.43
C ALA A 27 -15.07 17.38 5.99
N LEU A 28 -14.95 16.27 5.27
CA LEU A 28 -15.37 16.16 3.87
C LEU A 28 -16.83 15.73 3.70
N LYS A 29 -17.45 15.19 4.74
CA LYS A 29 -18.82 14.66 4.67
C LYS A 29 -19.85 15.68 4.14
N ALA A 30 -19.71 16.94 4.52
CA ALA A 30 -20.60 18.03 4.09
C ALA A 30 -20.10 18.74 2.82
N ARG A 31 -18.88 18.45 2.34
CA ARG A 31 -18.25 19.19 1.24
C ARG A 31 -18.20 18.38 -0.06
N LEU A 32 -18.12 17.07 0.02
CA LEU A 32 -18.05 16.19 -1.15
C LEU A 32 -19.43 15.71 -1.55
N ALA A 33 -19.67 15.62 -2.87
CA ALA A 33 -20.83 14.92 -3.43
C ALA A 33 -20.82 13.43 -3.02
N ALA A 34 -21.96 12.77 -3.14
CA ALA A 34 -22.08 11.36 -2.74
C ALA A 34 -21.07 10.46 -3.45
N ASP A 35 -20.91 10.64 -4.75
CA ASP A 35 -20.00 9.84 -5.59
C ASP A 35 -18.53 10.10 -5.22
N ASP A 36 -18.15 11.35 -4.99
CA ASP A 36 -16.79 11.72 -4.58
C ASP A 36 -16.42 11.12 -3.22
N ARG A 37 -17.40 11.01 -2.31
CA ARG A 37 -17.18 10.32 -1.03
C ARG A 37 -16.91 8.83 -1.21
N VAL A 38 -17.58 8.18 -2.17
CA VAL A 38 -17.28 6.77 -2.50
C VAL A 38 -15.88 6.63 -3.05
N VAL A 39 -15.46 7.52 -3.94
CA VAL A 39 -14.09 7.55 -4.49
C VAL A 39 -13.06 7.77 -3.38
N TRP A 40 -13.29 8.74 -2.48
CA TRP A 40 -12.44 8.98 -1.31
C TRP A 40 -12.32 7.74 -0.42
N GLN A 41 -13.44 7.12 -0.07
CA GLN A 41 -13.45 5.94 0.79
C GLN A 41 -12.75 4.74 0.13
N THR A 42 -12.89 4.58 -1.19
CA THR A 42 -12.14 3.58 -1.95
C THR A 42 -10.63 3.81 -1.81
N ALA A 43 -10.18 5.06 -1.96
CA ALA A 43 -8.77 5.40 -1.78
C ALA A 43 -8.28 5.06 -0.36
N VAL A 44 -9.04 5.41 0.68
CA VAL A 44 -8.69 5.12 2.10
C VAL A 44 -8.56 3.62 2.34
N ASN A 45 -9.50 2.83 1.84
CA ASN A 45 -9.51 1.39 2.03
C ASN A 45 -8.29 0.73 1.36
N TYR A 46 -8.03 1.05 0.09
CA TYR A 46 -6.88 0.51 -0.63
C TYR A 46 -5.55 0.97 -0.03
N HIS A 47 -5.48 2.22 0.42
CA HIS A 47 -4.33 2.75 1.13
C HIS A 47 -4.03 1.92 2.40
N ALA A 48 -5.02 1.74 3.26
CA ALA A 48 -4.86 0.97 4.50
C ALA A 48 -4.48 -0.48 4.24
N TRP A 49 -5.16 -1.19 3.30
CA TRP A 49 -4.85 -2.58 3.00
C TRP A 49 -3.43 -2.78 2.48
N HIS A 50 -2.94 -1.87 1.63
CA HIS A 50 -1.60 -2.00 1.06
C HIS A 50 -0.50 -1.47 1.99
N ALA A 51 -0.81 -0.52 2.88
CA ALA A 51 0.08 -0.15 3.98
C ALA A 51 0.26 -1.33 4.95
N LEU A 52 -0.82 -2.06 5.27
CA LEU A 52 -0.74 -3.28 6.08
C LEU A 52 0.01 -4.41 5.34
N GLY A 53 -0.23 -4.56 4.05
CA GLY A 53 0.54 -5.49 3.20
C GLY A 53 2.03 -5.16 3.19
N LEU A 54 2.38 -3.88 3.06
CA LEU A 54 3.76 -3.40 3.14
C LEU A 54 4.40 -3.68 4.51
N PHE A 55 3.64 -3.54 5.60
CA PHE A 55 4.10 -3.90 6.94
C PHE A 55 4.46 -5.39 7.01
N GLY A 56 3.56 -6.28 6.54
CA GLY A 56 3.83 -7.72 6.47
C GLY A 56 5.07 -8.05 5.65
N VAL A 57 5.22 -7.42 4.47
CA VAL A 57 6.44 -7.56 3.64
C VAL A 57 7.68 -7.07 4.39
N GLY A 58 7.59 -5.94 5.09
CA GLY A 58 8.68 -5.41 5.91
C GLY A 58 9.13 -6.38 6.99
N VAL A 59 8.18 -7.04 7.67
CA VAL A 59 8.46 -8.09 8.67
C VAL A 59 9.16 -9.30 8.01
N LEU A 60 8.67 -9.77 6.86
CA LEU A 60 9.34 -10.85 6.11
C LEU A 60 10.77 -10.47 5.70
N MET A 61 10.98 -9.22 5.30
CA MET A 61 12.32 -8.73 4.94
C MET A 61 13.31 -8.73 6.11
N THR A 62 12.87 -8.69 7.36
CA THR A 62 13.78 -8.83 8.52
C THR A 62 14.34 -10.25 8.62
N GLN A 63 13.58 -11.24 8.20
CA GLN A 63 13.99 -12.66 8.20
C GLN A 63 14.72 -13.03 6.91
N PHE A 64 14.38 -12.39 5.79
CA PHE A 64 14.96 -12.65 4.46
C PHE A 64 15.53 -11.36 3.85
N PRO A 65 16.57 -10.75 4.43
CA PRO A 65 17.04 -9.41 4.07
C PRO A 65 17.61 -9.31 2.65
N HIS A 66 18.03 -10.42 2.07
CA HIS A 66 18.58 -10.48 0.70
C HIS A 66 17.54 -10.84 -0.37
N SER A 67 16.26 -11.02 0.00
CA SER A 67 15.20 -11.33 -0.95
C SER A 67 14.87 -10.14 -1.84
N ARG A 68 15.33 -10.19 -3.10
CA ARG A 68 15.01 -9.18 -4.12
C ARG A 68 13.50 -9.14 -4.43
N GLY A 69 12.82 -10.29 -4.32
CA GLY A 69 11.38 -10.39 -4.53
C GLY A 69 10.61 -9.55 -3.51
N LEU A 70 10.92 -9.70 -2.20
CA LEU A 70 10.29 -8.91 -1.14
C LEU A 70 10.57 -7.41 -1.31
N ALA A 71 11.81 -7.03 -1.65
CA ALA A 71 12.16 -5.63 -1.87
C ALA A 71 11.40 -4.99 -3.04
N ARG A 72 11.16 -5.75 -4.13
CA ARG A 72 10.35 -5.32 -5.27
C ARG A 72 8.87 -5.23 -4.91
N THR A 73 8.33 -6.21 -4.18
CA THR A 73 6.94 -6.18 -3.67
C THR A 73 6.70 -4.91 -2.85
N ALA A 74 7.62 -4.58 -1.94
CA ALA A 74 7.53 -3.38 -1.12
C ALA A 74 7.49 -2.10 -1.98
N LEU A 75 8.32 -2.00 -3.01
CA LEU A 75 8.31 -0.87 -3.94
C LEU A 75 7.01 -0.79 -4.73
N LEU A 76 6.47 -1.93 -5.21
CA LEU A 76 5.22 -1.98 -5.94
C LEU A 76 4.03 -1.52 -5.08
N PHE A 77 3.98 -1.88 -3.79
CA PHE A 77 2.94 -1.41 -2.89
C PHE A 77 3.03 0.10 -2.65
N VAL A 78 4.22 0.64 -2.41
CA VAL A 78 4.40 2.09 -2.26
C VAL A 78 4.00 2.84 -3.53
N THR A 79 4.44 2.36 -4.70
CA THR A 79 4.07 2.94 -6.00
C THR A 79 2.56 2.88 -6.23
N GLY A 80 1.94 1.74 -5.92
CA GLY A 80 0.49 1.58 -6.02
C GLY A 80 -0.26 2.56 -5.11
N ILE A 81 0.16 2.73 -3.85
CA ILE A 81 -0.46 3.71 -2.95
C ILE A 81 -0.33 5.12 -3.53
N ALA A 82 0.85 5.51 -4.01
CA ALA A 82 1.08 6.84 -4.56
C ALA A 82 0.22 7.10 -5.79
N LEU A 83 0.17 6.17 -6.74
CA LEU A 83 -0.53 6.37 -8.02
C LEU A 83 -2.04 6.09 -7.90
N PHE A 84 -2.44 4.96 -7.32
CA PHE A 84 -3.86 4.60 -7.20
C PHE A 84 -4.57 5.47 -6.17
N CYS A 85 -4.12 5.43 -4.91
CA CYS A 85 -4.80 6.16 -3.86
C CYS A 85 -4.62 7.67 -4.02
N GLY A 86 -3.41 8.12 -4.41
CA GLY A 86 -3.13 9.53 -4.65
C GLY A 86 -4.01 10.14 -5.74
N SER A 87 -4.19 9.44 -6.87
CA SER A 87 -5.07 9.90 -7.94
C SER A 87 -6.55 9.95 -7.52
N LEU A 88 -7.03 8.94 -6.78
CA LEU A 88 -8.41 8.91 -6.29
C LEU A 88 -8.68 10.03 -5.26
N TYR A 89 -7.74 10.30 -4.35
CA TYR A 89 -7.86 11.45 -3.44
C TYR A 89 -7.93 12.77 -4.20
N ALA A 90 -7.08 12.94 -5.21
CA ALA A 90 -7.07 14.14 -6.02
C ALA A 90 -8.38 14.30 -6.81
N LEU A 91 -8.88 13.23 -7.43
CA LEU A 91 -10.16 13.24 -8.16
C LEU A 91 -11.33 13.59 -7.25
N ALA A 92 -11.42 12.99 -6.06
CA ALA A 92 -12.45 13.29 -5.09
C ALA A 92 -12.44 14.77 -4.62
N LEU A 93 -11.28 15.42 -4.69
CA LEU A 93 -11.10 16.84 -4.39
C LEU A 93 -11.27 17.76 -5.61
N GLY A 94 -11.71 17.23 -6.75
CA GLY A 94 -12.01 18.02 -7.95
C GLY A 94 -10.83 18.22 -8.90
N ALA A 95 -9.77 17.39 -8.80
CA ALA A 95 -8.67 17.44 -9.78
C ALA A 95 -9.16 17.08 -11.20
N PRO A 96 -8.48 17.57 -12.26
CA PRO A 96 -8.82 17.23 -13.64
C PRO A 96 -8.84 15.72 -13.89
N HIS A 97 -9.78 15.23 -14.71
CA HIS A 97 -9.95 13.81 -15.02
C HIS A 97 -8.67 13.13 -15.55
N ALA A 98 -7.75 13.90 -16.15
CA ALA A 98 -6.45 13.39 -16.61
C ALA A 98 -5.63 12.72 -15.46
N VAL A 99 -5.82 13.17 -14.21
CA VAL A 99 -5.17 12.56 -13.05
C VAL A 99 -5.60 11.10 -12.86
N GLY A 100 -6.83 10.78 -13.27
CA GLY A 100 -7.37 9.42 -13.24
C GLY A 100 -6.61 8.41 -14.11
N LEU A 101 -5.82 8.86 -15.08
CA LEU A 101 -4.96 7.97 -15.88
C LEU A 101 -3.88 7.27 -15.03
N ALA A 102 -3.51 7.81 -13.87
CA ALA A 102 -2.59 7.18 -12.95
C ALA A 102 -3.23 6.02 -12.17
N THR A 103 -4.56 6.02 -11.99
CA THR A 103 -5.28 5.01 -11.19
C THR A 103 -5.08 3.58 -11.73
N PRO A 104 -5.29 3.27 -13.03
CA PRO A 104 -5.08 1.92 -13.53
C PRO A 104 -3.62 1.47 -13.44
N VAL A 105 -2.66 2.37 -13.59
CA VAL A 105 -1.23 2.06 -13.42
C VAL A 105 -0.93 1.68 -11.97
N GLY A 106 -1.46 2.44 -11.01
CA GLY A 106 -1.35 2.12 -9.59
C GLY A 106 -2.02 0.82 -9.21
N GLY A 107 -3.21 0.53 -9.79
CA GLY A 107 -3.91 -0.75 -9.63
C GLY A 107 -3.11 -1.93 -10.16
N ALA A 108 -2.50 -1.78 -11.33
CA ALA A 108 -1.60 -2.79 -11.90
C ALA A 108 -0.37 -3.03 -10.99
N ALA A 109 0.19 -1.97 -10.39
CA ALA A 109 1.28 -2.09 -9.42
C ALA A 109 0.87 -2.90 -8.18
N PHE A 110 -0.34 -2.71 -7.66
CA PHE A 110 -0.88 -3.51 -6.55
C PHE A 110 -0.98 -4.98 -6.92
N ILE A 111 -1.60 -5.28 -8.07
CA ILE A 111 -1.76 -6.67 -8.55
C ILE A 111 -0.38 -7.32 -8.73
N ALA A 112 0.55 -6.64 -9.41
CA ALA A 112 1.91 -7.13 -9.60
C ALA A 112 2.63 -7.36 -8.26
N GLY A 113 2.43 -6.50 -7.27
CA GLY A 113 2.97 -6.63 -5.93
C GLY A 113 2.48 -7.90 -5.24
N TRP A 114 1.18 -8.18 -5.25
CA TRP A 114 0.61 -9.39 -4.66
C TRP A 114 1.05 -10.65 -5.38
N LEU A 115 1.07 -10.65 -6.71
CA LEU A 115 1.57 -11.80 -7.50
C LEU A 115 3.06 -12.06 -7.23
N MET A 116 3.86 -11.00 -7.15
CA MET A 116 5.29 -11.13 -6.81
C MET A 116 5.49 -11.67 -5.39
N LEU A 117 4.67 -11.24 -4.42
CA LEU A 117 4.70 -11.76 -3.06
C LEU A 117 4.38 -13.26 -3.05
N ALA A 118 3.34 -13.67 -3.77
CA ALA A 118 2.96 -15.08 -3.90
C ALA A 118 4.09 -15.93 -4.51
N CYS A 119 4.70 -15.45 -5.62
CA CYS A 119 5.82 -16.13 -6.25
C CYS A 119 7.06 -16.21 -5.32
N THR A 120 7.36 -15.10 -4.63
CA THR A 120 8.50 -15.05 -3.71
C THR A 120 8.28 -15.97 -2.52
N GLY A 121 7.06 -15.97 -1.95
CA GLY A 121 6.70 -16.81 -0.81
C GLY A 121 6.95 -18.30 -1.04
N ARG A 122 6.74 -18.77 -2.28
CA ARG A 122 7.00 -20.19 -2.66
C ARG A 122 8.48 -20.58 -2.57
N SER A 123 9.39 -19.62 -2.67
CA SER A 123 10.84 -19.82 -2.62
C SER A 123 11.48 -19.50 -1.28
N LEU A 124 10.71 -18.93 -0.33
CA LEU A 124 11.22 -18.64 1.01
C LEU A 124 11.30 -19.91 1.82
N GLN A 125 12.53 -20.31 2.16
CA GLN A 125 12.77 -21.42 3.07
C GLN A 125 13.19 -20.88 4.43
N VAL A 126 12.40 -21.17 5.45
CA VAL A 126 12.80 -20.92 6.84
C VAL A 126 13.84 -21.97 7.20
N ALA A 127 15.07 -21.54 7.54
CA ALA A 127 16.07 -22.46 8.02
C ALA A 127 15.53 -23.27 9.22
N PRO A 128 15.74 -24.59 9.29
CA PRO A 128 15.35 -25.37 10.47
C PRO A 128 15.99 -24.74 11.70
N ARG A 129 15.19 -24.52 12.75
CA ARG A 129 15.77 -24.17 14.05
C ARG A 129 16.72 -25.30 14.44
N SER A 130 18.01 -25.00 14.54
CA SER A 130 18.93 -25.90 15.25
C SER A 130 18.47 -25.87 16.70
N ASP A 131 17.80 -26.94 17.15
CA ASP A 131 17.51 -27.13 18.57
C ASP A 131 18.86 -27.12 19.28
N ALA A 132 19.20 -25.98 19.86
CA ALA A 132 20.32 -25.84 20.76
C ALA A 132 20.02 -26.71 22.00
N ARG A 133 20.71 -27.84 22.07
CA ARG A 133 20.79 -28.64 23.31
C ARG A 133 21.60 -27.89 24.35
#